data_acdf4e37535ff8b86b7512c986a747bd
#
_entry.id   acdf4e37535ff8b86b7512c986a747bd
#
_cell.length_a   1.000
_cell.length_b   1.000
_cell.length_c   1.000
_cell.angle_alpha   90.00
_cell.angle_beta   90.00
_cell.angle_gamma   90.00
#
_symmetry.space_group_name_H-M   'P 1'
#
loop_
_entity.id
_entity.type
_entity.pdbx_description
1 polymer ?
#
loop_
_entity_poly.entity_id
_entity_poly.type
_entity_poly.pdbx_seq_one_letter_code
_entity_poly.pdbx_strand_id
1 'polypeptide(L)'
;MRFLLLIVLFFSSYAIALENKNFLNGKISYEEKDLNKAKIEFEKSIVANPKNIDSYIFLSKIFFEIKNQKEEKKNLKTALLLEPKNEEALYLITKLNIDEGDFKAAEQNYKILTTICSKFCDKLTNIAVSLKKFKG
;
A
#
# COMPACT_ATOMS: atom_id res chain seq x y z
N MET A 1 12.05 38.81 -7.73
CA MET A 1 11.61 37.88 -6.67
C MET A 1 10.14 37.48 -6.78
N ARG A 2 9.18 38.36 -6.96
CA ARG A 2 7.73 38.03 -7.08
C ARG A 2 7.40 37.07 -8.27
N PHE A 3 8.08 37.22 -9.41
CA PHE A 3 7.87 36.34 -10.59
C PHE A 3 8.34 34.89 -10.35
N LEU A 4 9.43 34.71 -9.61
CA LEU A 4 9.97 33.37 -9.27
C LEU A 4 9.02 32.61 -8.33
N LEU A 5 8.39 33.30 -7.39
CA LEU A 5 7.39 32.72 -6.47
C LEU A 5 6.13 32.23 -7.21
N LEU A 6 5.66 32.97 -8.21
CA LEU A 6 4.51 32.56 -9.01
C LEU A 6 4.80 31.32 -9.86
N ILE A 7 6.00 31.19 -10.44
CA ILE A 7 6.42 30.00 -11.20
C ILE A 7 6.44 28.76 -10.30
N VAL A 8 6.97 28.86 -9.08
CA VAL A 8 7.00 27.72 -8.13
C VAL A 8 5.60 27.26 -7.76
N LEU A 9 4.65 28.17 -7.56
CA LEU A 9 3.25 27.82 -7.24
C LEU A 9 2.54 27.11 -8.41
N PHE A 10 2.80 27.50 -9.64
CA PHE A 10 2.24 26.84 -10.83
C PHE A 10 2.75 25.41 -11.00
N PHE A 11 4.06 25.17 -10.78
CA PHE A 11 4.64 23.82 -10.86
C PHE A 11 4.08 22.88 -9.78
N SER A 12 3.87 23.38 -8.56
CA SER A 12 3.30 22.59 -7.46
C SER A 12 1.85 22.16 -7.75
N SER A 13 1.04 23.05 -8.28
CA SER A 13 -0.37 22.74 -8.63
C SER A 13 -0.47 21.73 -9.77
N TYR A 14 0.41 21.80 -10.75
CA TYR A 14 0.45 20.87 -11.88
C TYR A 14 0.84 19.45 -11.44
N ALA A 15 1.83 19.33 -10.54
CA ALA A 15 2.28 18.05 -10.03
C ALA A 15 1.17 17.31 -9.25
N ILE A 16 0.42 18.03 -8.40
CA ILE A 16 -0.71 17.46 -7.63
C ILE A 16 -1.83 17.00 -8.58
N ALA A 17 -2.14 17.78 -9.61
CA ALA A 17 -3.17 17.41 -10.59
C ALA A 17 -2.78 16.14 -11.37
N LEU A 18 -1.51 16.00 -11.73
CA LEU A 18 -0.98 14.84 -12.45
C LEU A 18 -1.00 13.58 -11.56
N GLU A 19 -0.61 13.69 -10.29
CA GLU A 19 -0.67 12.60 -9.32
C GLU A 19 -2.09 12.05 -9.21
N ASN A 20 -3.07 12.91 -8.96
CA ASN A 20 -4.47 12.51 -8.80
C ASN A 20 -5.02 11.84 -10.05
N LYS A 21 -4.66 12.32 -11.24
CA LYS A 21 -5.06 11.71 -12.51
C LYS A 21 -4.46 10.31 -12.68
N ASN A 22 -3.17 10.14 -12.45
CA ASN A 22 -2.50 8.85 -12.59
C ASN A 22 -3.03 7.84 -11.57
N PHE A 23 -3.22 8.26 -10.32
CA PHE A 23 -3.79 7.41 -9.28
C PHE A 23 -5.20 6.93 -9.64
N LEU A 24 -6.06 7.83 -10.12
CA LEU A 24 -7.42 7.49 -10.55
C LEU A 24 -7.42 6.52 -11.74
N ASN A 25 -6.59 6.78 -12.75
CA ASN A 25 -6.44 5.88 -13.89
C ASN A 25 -5.96 4.49 -13.45
N GLY A 26 -5.01 4.44 -12.50
CA GLY A 26 -4.54 3.19 -11.90
C GLY A 26 -5.68 2.40 -11.24
N LYS A 27 -6.53 3.07 -10.48
CA LYS A 27 -7.70 2.43 -9.86
C LYS A 27 -8.67 1.87 -10.89
N ILE A 28 -9.02 2.66 -11.90
CA ILE A 28 -9.91 2.21 -12.98
C ILE A 28 -9.34 0.97 -13.66
N SER A 29 -8.06 1.02 -14.06
CA SER A 29 -7.40 -0.14 -14.71
C SER A 29 -7.32 -1.36 -13.79
N TYR A 30 -7.14 -1.17 -12.48
CA TYR A 30 -7.14 -2.25 -11.50
C TYR A 30 -8.52 -2.91 -11.39
N GLU A 31 -9.60 -2.12 -11.35
CA GLU A 31 -10.99 -2.61 -11.35
C GLU A 31 -11.33 -3.35 -12.65
N GLU A 32 -10.82 -2.90 -13.79
CA GLU A 32 -10.93 -3.55 -15.10
C GLU A 32 -10.04 -4.80 -15.23
N LYS A 33 -9.24 -5.15 -14.21
CA LYS A 33 -8.29 -6.26 -14.22
C LYS A 33 -7.14 -6.12 -15.22
N ASP A 34 -6.91 -4.93 -15.76
CA ASP A 34 -5.70 -4.61 -16.51
C ASP A 34 -4.55 -4.27 -15.56
N LEU A 35 -3.99 -5.33 -14.96
CA LEU A 35 -2.96 -5.19 -13.92
C LEU A 35 -1.68 -4.52 -14.46
N ASN A 36 -1.35 -4.72 -15.74
CA ASN A 36 -0.17 -4.11 -16.35
C ASN A 36 -0.34 -2.59 -16.47
N LYS A 37 -1.48 -2.15 -16.98
CA LYS A 37 -1.79 -0.73 -17.09
C LYS A 37 -1.94 -0.09 -15.71
N ALA A 38 -2.65 -0.74 -14.79
CA ALA A 38 -2.78 -0.28 -13.40
C ALA A 38 -1.42 -0.05 -12.74
N LYS A 39 -0.49 -1.01 -12.88
CA LYS A 39 0.87 -0.91 -12.37
C LYS A 39 1.58 0.33 -12.88
N ILE A 40 1.57 0.55 -14.20
CA ILE A 40 2.21 1.71 -14.84
C ILE A 40 1.63 3.03 -14.29
N GLU A 41 0.32 3.12 -14.14
CA GLU A 41 -0.34 4.33 -13.67
C GLU A 41 -0.04 4.61 -12.18
N PHE A 42 0.01 3.58 -11.32
CA PHE A 42 0.44 3.76 -9.93
C PHE A 42 1.92 4.13 -9.81
N GLU A 43 2.81 3.56 -10.64
CA GLU A 43 4.21 3.96 -10.71
C GLU A 43 4.36 5.43 -11.12
N LYS A 44 3.59 5.90 -12.11
CA LYS A 44 3.54 7.33 -12.48
C LYS A 44 3.03 8.21 -11.34
N SER A 45 2.03 7.74 -10.59
CA SER A 45 1.51 8.46 -9.42
C SER A 45 2.60 8.63 -8.35
N ILE A 46 3.40 7.58 -8.09
CA ILE A 46 4.53 7.63 -7.14
C ILE A 46 5.64 8.57 -7.64
N VAL A 47 5.92 8.58 -8.93
CA VAL A 47 6.91 9.53 -9.51
C VAL A 47 6.45 10.98 -9.29
N ALA A 48 5.17 11.27 -9.45
CA ALA A 48 4.61 12.59 -9.21
C ALA A 48 4.55 12.95 -7.70
N ASN A 49 4.22 11.96 -6.85
CA ASN A 49 4.22 12.10 -5.40
C ASN A 49 4.74 10.82 -4.71
N PRO A 50 6.01 10.78 -4.30
CA PRO A 50 6.60 9.64 -3.61
C PRO A 50 5.98 9.34 -2.23
N LYS A 51 5.10 10.20 -1.71
CA LYS A 51 4.38 10.00 -0.44
C LYS A 51 2.95 9.50 -0.64
N ASN A 52 2.56 9.16 -1.85
CA ASN A 52 1.25 8.58 -2.13
C ASN A 52 1.20 7.11 -1.63
N ILE A 53 0.76 6.93 -0.40
CA ILE A 53 0.72 5.64 0.29
C ILE A 53 -0.20 4.66 -0.44
N ASP A 54 -1.35 5.12 -0.90
CA ASP A 54 -2.34 4.29 -1.58
C ASP A 54 -1.77 3.66 -2.85
N SER A 55 -0.92 4.38 -3.61
CA SER A 55 -0.26 3.81 -4.80
C SER A 55 0.64 2.63 -4.45
N TYR A 56 1.38 2.69 -3.34
CA TYR A 56 2.17 1.54 -2.86
C TYR A 56 1.29 0.37 -2.44
N ILE A 57 0.17 0.64 -1.77
CA ILE A 57 -0.79 -0.40 -1.38
C ILE A 57 -1.40 -1.08 -2.61
N PHE A 58 -1.80 -0.32 -3.63
CA PHE A 58 -2.32 -0.89 -4.87
C PHE A 58 -1.25 -1.68 -5.64
N LEU A 59 -0.01 -1.19 -5.70
CA LEU A 59 1.10 -1.96 -6.27
C LEU A 59 1.32 -3.27 -5.53
N SER A 60 1.25 -3.27 -4.19
CA SER A 60 1.37 -4.52 -3.43
C SER A 60 0.28 -5.52 -3.78
N LYS A 61 -0.97 -5.07 -3.94
CA LYS A 61 -2.09 -5.93 -4.36
C LYS A 61 -1.87 -6.49 -5.77
N ILE A 62 -1.36 -5.68 -6.71
CA ILE A 62 -1.01 -6.15 -8.04
C ILE A 62 0.07 -7.23 -7.95
N PHE A 63 1.13 -7.00 -7.17
CA PHE A 63 2.22 -7.97 -7.01
C PHE A 63 1.77 -9.26 -6.31
N PHE A 64 0.82 -9.19 -5.39
CA PHE A 64 0.15 -10.37 -4.83
C PHE A 64 -0.55 -11.17 -5.93
N GLU A 65 -1.35 -10.53 -6.80
CA GLU A 65 -2.09 -11.20 -7.87
C GLU A 65 -1.17 -11.90 -8.88
N ILE A 66 0.00 -11.30 -9.19
CA ILE A 66 0.99 -11.90 -10.09
C ILE A 66 2.03 -12.77 -9.35
N LYS A 67 1.82 -13.06 -8.07
CA LYS A 67 2.66 -13.92 -7.20
C LYS A 67 4.12 -13.46 -7.08
N ASN A 68 4.36 -12.16 -7.09
CA ASN A 68 5.67 -11.57 -6.86
C ASN A 68 5.80 -11.06 -5.41
N GLN A 69 5.97 -11.99 -4.47
CA GLN A 69 6.05 -11.68 -3.03
C GLN A 69 7.15 -10.68 -2.68
N LYS A 70 8.26 -10.68 -3.40
CA LYS A 70 9.38 -9.75 -3.15
C LYS A 70 8.95 -8.30 -3.37
N GLU A 71 8.32 -8.00 -4.49
CA GLU A 71 7.85 -6.64 -4.80
C GLU A 71 6.61 -6.28 -3.96
N GLU A 72 5.72 -7.24 -3.68
CA GLU A 72 4.62 -7.06 -2.73
C GLU A 72 5.15 -6.57 -1.38
N LYS A 73 6.08 -7.31 -0.77
CA LYS A 73 6.68 -6.98 0.53
C LYS A 73 7.38 -5.63 0.53
N LYS A 74 8.10 -5.31 -0.55
CA LYS A 74 8.79 -4.03 -0.71
C LYS A 74 7.81 -2.85 -0.69
N ASN A 75 6.72 -2.94 -1.44
CA ASN A 75 5.72 -1.87 -1.51
C ASN A 75 4.99 -1.70 -0.17
N LEU A 76 4.61 -2.80 0.52
CA LEU A 76 4.01 -2.74 1.85
C LEU A 76 4.94 -2.13 2.89
N LYS A 77 6.22 -2.47 2.88
CA LYS A 77 7.21 -1.85 3.76
C LYS A 77 7.35 -0.36 3.50
N THR A 78 7.32 0.07 2.23
CA THR A 78 7.38 1.49 1.88
C THR A 78 6.12 2.23 2.39
N ALA A 79 4.94 1.65 2.20
CA ALA A 79 3.70 2.21 2.74
C ALA A 79 3.77 2.39 4.27
N LEU A 80 4.28 1.38 4.99
CA LEU A 80 4.42 1.42 6.45
C LEU A 80 5.57 2.32 6.92
N LEU A 81 6.59 2.57 6.10
CA LEU A 81 7.61 3.58 6.39
C LEU A 81 7.02 5.00 6.35
N LEU A 82 6.10 5.24 5.41
CA LEU A 82 5.42 6.53 5.27
C LEU A 82 4.30 6.71 6.33
N GLU A 83 3.55 5.65 6.61
CA GLU A 83 2.48 5.63 7.59
C GLU A 83 2.52 4.33 8.41
N PRO A 84 3.24 4.33 9.56
CA PRO A 84 3.46 3.10 10.36
C PRO A 84 2.18 2.47 10.93
N LYS A 85 1.09 3.22 10.98
CA LYS A 85 -0.22 2.76 11.47
C LYS A 85 -1.26 2.64 10.35
N ASN A 86 -0.85 2.55 9.09
CA ASN A 86 -1.79 2.30 8.01
C ASN A 86 -2.39 0.90 8.17
N GLU A 87 -3.69 0.87 8.44
CA GLU A 87 -4.41 -0.36 8.79
C GLU A 87 -4.39 -1.38 7.65
N GLU A 88 -4.56 -0.93 6.40
CA GLU A 88 -4.58 -1.81 5.24
C GLU A 88 -3.20 -2.41 4.94
N ALA A 89 -2.16 -1.59 4.98
CA ALA A 89 -0.79 -2.05 4.78
C ALA A 89 -0.35 -3.03 5.87
N LEU A 90 -0.70 -2.77 7.14
CA LEU A 90 -0.46 -3.70 8.25
C LEU A 90 -1.20 -5.02 8.07
N TYR A 91 -2.47 -4.98 7.64
CA TYR A 91 -3.25 -6.18 7.38
C TYR A 91 -2.61 -7.03 6.26
N LEU A 92 -2.26 -6.41 5.14
CA LEU A 92 -1.68 -7.10 3.99
C LEU A 92 -0.30 -7.70 4.33
N ILE A 93 0.59 -6.93 4.98
CA ILE A 93 1.93 -7.46 5.35
C ILE A 93 1.84 -8.54 6.43
N THR A 94 0.83 -8.50 7.30
CA THR A 94 0.60 -9.58 8.28
C THR A 94 0.24 -10.88 7.57
N LYS A 95 -0.64 -10.83 6.57
CA LYS A 95 -0.97 -12.00 5.75
C LYS A 95 0.25 -12.53 5.03
N LEU A 96 1.00 -11.66 4.36
CA LEU A 96 2.22 -12.04 3.65
C LEU A 96 3.24 -12.71 4.59
N ASN A 97 3.44 -12.15 5.78
CA ASN A 97 4.35 -12.75 6.77
C ASN A 97 3.88 -14.15 7.25
N ILE A 98 2.57 -14.37 7.38
CA ILE A 98 2.01 -15.70 7.66
C ILE A 98 2.30 -16.65 6.51
N ASP A 99 2.08 -16.23 5.28
CA ASP A 99 2.30 -17.05 4.08
C ASP A 99 3.80 -17.40 3.89
N GLU A 100 4.70 -16.49 4.29
CA GLU A 100 6.16 -16.72 4.32
C GLU A 100 6.65 -17.53 5.52
N GLY A 101 5.79 -17.80 6.51
CA GLY A 101 6.18 -18.49 7.76
C GLY A 101 6.88 -17.58 8.77
N ASP A 102 6.92 -16.26 8.54
CA ASP A 102 7.46 -15.29 9.51
C ASP A 102 6.39 -14.93 10.57
N PHE A 103 6.05 -15.92 11.39
CA PHE A 103 5.01 -15.77 12.42
C PHE A 103 5.35 -14.74 13.49
N LYS A 104 6.65 -14.50 13.73
CA LYS A 104 7.10 -13.48 14.68
C LYS A 104 6.74 -12.08 14.19
N ALA A 105 7.06 -11.75 12.95
CA ALA A 105 6.70 -10.47 12.36
C ALA A 105 5.18 -10.33 12.22
N ALA A 106 4.48 -11.40 11.82
CA ALA A 106 3.03 -11.42 11.72
C ALA A 106 2.36 -11.11 13.07
N GLU A 107 2.84 -11.71 14.18
CA GLU A 107 2.31 -11.45 15.50
C GLU A 107 2.54 -10.01 15.98
N GLN A 108 3.69 -9.43 15.67
CA GLN A 108 3.99 -8.04 16.00
C GLN A 108 3.01 -7.09 15.28
N ASN A 109 2.82 -7.28 13.99
CA ASN A 109 1.88 -6.47 13.21
C ASN A 109 0.42 -6.69 13.66
N TYR A 110 0.04 -7.92 13.98
CA TYR A 110 -1.29 -8.24 14.49
C TYR A 110 -1.58 -7.50 15.81
N LYS A 111 -0.62 -7.42 16.73
CA LYS A 111 -0.77 -6.65 17.97
C LYS A 111 -1.05 -5.17 17.70
N ILE A 112 -0.35 -4.56 16.73
CA ILE A 112 -0.64 -3.19 16.33
C ILE A 112 -2.05 -3.09 15.74
N LEU A 113 -2.41 -3.97 14.83
CA LEU A 113 -3.73 -4.01 14.20
C LEU A 113 -4.87 -4.08 15.22
N THR A 114 -4.74 -4.90 16.26
CA THR A 114 -5.78 -5.02 17.29
C THR A 114 -6.02 -3.74 18.09
N THR A 115 -5.05 -2.82 18.10
CA THR A 115 -5.17 -1.53 18.81
C THR A 115 -5.73 -0.42 17.95
N ILE A 116 -5.61 -0.52 16.61
CA ILE A 116 -5.94 0.58 15.69
C ILE A 116 -7.08 0.25 14.75
N CYS A 117 -7.49 -1.02 14.67
CA CYS A 117 -8.44 -1.46 13.65
C CYS A 117 -9.75 -0.68 13.68
N SER A 118 -10.22 -0.31 12.49
CA SER A 118 -11.51 0.31 12.26
C SER A 118 -12.25 -0.33 11.09
N LYS A 119 -11.52 -0.59 9.99
CA LYS A 119 -12.06 -1.14 8.75
C LYS A 119 -11.83 -2.64 8.59
N PHE A 120 -10.82 -3.19 9.25
CA PHE A 120 -10.39 -4.59 9.09
C PHE A 120 -10.59 -5.43 10.35
N CYS A 121 -11.31 -4.93 11.37
CA CYS A 121 -11.52 -5.62 12.64
C CYS A 121 -12.17 -7.00 12.47
N ASP A 122 -13.12 -7.13 11.58
CA ASP A 122 -13.80 -8.38 11.22
C ASP A 122 -12.84 -9.44 10.66
N LYS A 123 -11.81 -9.00 9.96
CA LYS A 123 -10.80 -9.87 9.33
C LYS A 123 -9.72 -10.35 10.30
N LEU A 124 -9.57 -9.71 11.46
CA LEU A 124 -8.55 -10.07 12.46
C LEU A 124 -8.77 -11.45 13.07
N THR A 125 -10.01 -11.94 13.12
CA THR A 125 -10.32 -13.29 13.59
C THR A 125 -9.60 -14.34 12.76
N ASN A 126 -9.57 -14.19 11.43
CA ASN A 126 -8.90 -15.14 10.54
C ASN A 126 -7.38 -15.13 10.76
N ILE A 127 -6.79 -13.95 10.97
CA ILE A 127 -5.36 -13.82 11.31
C ILE A 127 -5.06 -14.49 12.63
N ALA A 128 -5.90 -14.27 13.67
CA ALA A 128 -5.72 -14.89 14.98
C ALA A 128 -5.76 -16.42 14.90
N VAL A 129 -6.69 -16.98 14.12
CA VAL A 129 -6.79 -18.43 13.89
C VAL A 129 -5.53 -18.96 13.21
N SER A 130 -5.06 -18.27 12.16
CA SER A 130 -3.83 -18.64 11.46
C SER A 130 -2.62 -18.64 12.40
N LEU A 131 -2.44 -17.58 13.21
CA LEU A 131 -1.33 -17.48 14.16
C LEU A 131 -1.39 -18.53 15.26
N LYS A 132 -2.59 -18.93 15.74
CA LYS A 132 -2.74 -20.00 16.74
C LYS A 132 -2.35 -21.37 16.20
N LYS A 133 -2.69 -21.66 14.95
CA LYS A 133 -2.42 -22.96 14.32
C LYS A 133 -0.91 -23.29 14.24
N PHE A 134 -0.05 -22.28 14.28
CA PHE A 134 1.40 -22.45 14.20
C PHE A 134 2.11 -22.38 15.57
N LYS A 135 1.36 -22.13 16.66
CA LYS A 135 1.91 -22.15 18.03
C LYS A 135 1.74 -23.52 18.73
N GLY A 136 1.00 -24.43 18.15
CA GLY A 136 0.82 -25.81 18.63
C GLY A 136 1.68 -26.77 17.85
#